data_37615f8c049017708813baeee7af21e4
#
_entry.id   37615f8c049017708813baeee7af21e4
#
_cell.length_a   1.000
_cell.length_b   1.000
_cell.length_c   1.000
_cell.angle_alpha   90.00
_cell.angle_beta   90.00
_cell.angle_gamma   90.00
#
_symmetry.space_group_name_H-M   'P 1'
#
loop_
_entity.id
_entity.type
_entity.pdbx_description
1 polymer ?
#
loop_
_entity_poly.entity_id
_entity_poly.type
_entity_poly.pdbx_seq_one_letter_code
_entity_poly.pdbx_strand_id
1 'polypeptide(L)'
;IAHQSMTDMPYVAPLTTALALVVLGMRTDAEQLVQSYQLRVGARVLRFSAFHLLFASIILCVLPQLVYLLTRNVTLQLHAPNAGFRWHWDEFFAGSGGGNCGLPGNEACRWVEPVNRVFQPVLGALVWGGALGLLLYVNRGERRSQRLYFLGAWFFTSLSVLGKGAPGLVLPLAVALVGISAARRYKDFARLELVGLCLIFACMCLPWYVQMYMRHGAPFTDRLLFHDMYKRAFVHVHDTNTGDDVSFRYYVWQLGYGLFPWAGFGAAGLLWGLRNRKAADGAEREVIAFMALWFTVTFAMFTVTLTKFHHYALPTVPPIAALTGVMLDRALGPAALARPKRALAYFSGLTASALLLVYGALRLFPGAWHGRLSNSRLPPSAPLLGAALLACGLLLALYTLKKFGQAASADDGSFEAKYERAVLALLGVAAAIPIVLVGRDLSTAVFSDIEGQARLMHLFTYNYRRAWPADSLNFNGILSAFTLVCTVLALGFAWPSLRRHALALFAVVAVLWTAWGLDVYLVSASPHWGQRETILAYYAARKGPEEPFVAYQMNWKGENFYTGNRVPAFVSSGAKFKSWISEQKKKGTKVMFFTTEHSRIASLKSELGPVKDFKVLTDRTLNNKFTIARAAF
;
A
#
# COMPACT_ATOMS: atom_id res chain seq x y z
N ILE A 1 1.71 -3.83 -6.43
CA ILE A 1 1.99 -2.99 -5.23
C ILE A 1 3.00 -3.70 -4.32
N ALA A 2 2.80 -4.97 -3.99
CA ALA A 2 3.68 -5.70 -3.06
C ALA A 2 5.15 -5.79 -3.52
N HIS A 3 5.39 -5.81 -4.82
CA HIS A 3 6.72 -5.91 -5.42
C HIS A 3 7.33 -4.55 -5.82
N GLN A 4 6.61 -3.46 -5.64
CA GLN A 4 7.22 -2.13 -5.71
C GLN A 4 7.99 -1.87 -4.40
N SER A 5 9.13 -1.18 -4.48
CA SER A 5 9.89 -0.74 -3.32
C SER A 5 9.14 0.33 -2.53
N MET A 6 7.90 0.02 -2.15
CA MET A 6 7.03 0.86 -1.33
C MET A 6 7.05 0.38 0.12
N THR A 7 6.93 1.32 1.04
CA THR A 7 6.90 1.06 2.49
C THR A 7 5.63 0.35 2.97
N ASP A 8 4.72 -0.02 2.04
CA ASP A 8 3.41 -0.56 2.40
C ASP A 8 3.44 -2.03 2.82
N MET A 9 4.29 -2.86 2.22
CA MET A 9 4.39 -4.26 2.65
C MET A 9 4.99 -4.43 4.05
N PRO A 10 6.09 -3.73 4.42
CA PRO A 10 6.55 -3.70 5.82
C PRO A 10 5.50 -3.21 6.82
N TYR A 11 4.50 -2.46 6.35
CA TYR A 11 3.37 -2.01 7.16
C TYR A 11 2.21 -3.01 7.17
N VAL A 12 1.72 -3.45 5.98
CA VAL A 12 0.48 -4.21 5.85
C VAL A 12 0.64 -5.67 6.25
N ALA A 13 1.80 -6.29 6.00
CA ALA A 13 2.02 -7.68 6.40
C ALA A 13 2.02 -7.86 7.93
N PRO A 14 2.77 -7.06 8.72
CA PRO A 14 2.65 -7.10 10.18
C PRO A 14 1.26 -6.71 10.68
N LEU A 15 0.61 -5.71 10.07
CA LEU A 15 -0.76 -5.32 10.40
C LEU A 15 -1.74 -6.50 10.28
N THR A 16 -1.65 -7.22 9.15
CA THR A 16 -2.51 -8.38 8.89
C THR A 16 -2.27 -9.48 9.92
N THR A 17 -1.01 -9.74 10.26
CA THR A 17 -0.64 -10.72 11.29
C THR A 17 -1.15 -10.27 12.67
N ALA A 18 -1.01 -9.00 13.02
CA ALA A 18 -1.52 -8.45 14.27
C ALA A 18 -3.03 -8.67 14.41
N LEU A 19 -3.80 -8.34 13.39
CA LEU A 19 -5.27 -8.50 13.41
C LEU A 19 -5.69 -9.97 13.42
N ALA A 20 -4.98 -10.86 12.74
CA ALA A 20 -5.21 -12.29 12.83
C ALA A 20 -4.97 -12.81 14.26
N LEU A 21 -3.89 -12.37 14.91
CA LEU A 21 -3.59 -12.73 16.29
C LEU A 21 -4.61 -12.15 17.28
N VAL A 22 -5.15 -10.95 17.05
CA VAL A 22 -6.26 -10.39 17.84
C VAL A 22 -7.47 -11.32 17.77
N VAL A 23 -7.87 -11.79 16.57
CA VAL A 23 -8.97 -12.72 16.40
C VAL A 23 -8.71 -14.03 17.16
N LEU A 24 -7.52 -14.58 17.04
CA LEU A 24 -7.13 -15.81 17.74
C LEU A 24 -7.17 -15.60 19.25
N GLY A 25 -6.63 -14.49 19.75
CA GLY A 25 -6.66 -14.15 21.18
C GLY A 25 -8.07 -13.97 21.72
N MET A 26 -8.97 -13.34 20.97
CA MET A 26 -10.37 -13.17 21.36
C MET A 26 -11.15 -14.49 21.42
N ARG A 27 -10.72 -15.50 20.66
CA ARG A 27 -11.39 -16.80 20.56
C ARG A 27 -10.78 -17.89 21.41
N THR A 28 -9.57 -17.68 21.87
CA THR A 28 -8.87 -18.66 22.71
C THR A 28 -9.39 -18.61 24.14
N ASP A 29 -9.60 -19.76 24.73
CA ASP A 29 -9.97 -19.87 26.13
C ASP A 29 -8.87 -19.24 27.01
N ALA A 30 -9.29 -18.49 28.02
CA ALA A 30 -8.39 -17.83 28.95
C ALA A 30 -7.46 -18.78 29.70
N GLU A 31 -7.91 -20.02 29.96
CA GLU A 31 -7.17 -21.06 30.68
C GLU A 31 -6.33 -21.94 29.75
N GLN A 32 -6.45 -21.80 28.44
CA GLN A 32 -5.69 -22.61 27.49
C GLN A 32 -4.21 -22.29 27.56
N LEU A 33 -3.39 -23.32 27.82
CA LEU A 33 -1.95 -23.21 27.93
C LEU A 33 -1.25 -23.45 26.58
N VAL A 34 -0.15 -22.76 26.39
CA VAL A 34 0.73 -22.94 25.23
C VAL A 34 1.49 -24.27 25.35
N GLN A 35 1.61 -25.00 24.25
CA GLN A 35 2.41 -26.21 24.17
C GLN A 35 3.87 -25.91 24.51
N SER A 36 4.44 -26.71 25.41
CA SER A 36 5.86 -26.65 25.77
C SER A 36 6.62 -27.80 25.15
N TYR A 37 7.79 -27.50 24.61
CA TYR A 37 8.71 -28.43 24.01
C TYR A 37 9.92 -28.61 24.94
N GLN A 38 10.48 -29.82 24.99
CA GLN A 38 11.68 -30.12 25.77
C GLN A 38 12.83 -30.44 24.83
N LEU A 39 13.93 -29.72 24.97
CA LEU A 39 15.18 -29.98 24.27
C LEU A 39 16.23 -30.46 25.29
N ARG A 40 16.77 -31.65 25.11
CA ARG A 40 17.87 -32.14 25.93
C ARG A 40 19.20 -31.67 25.33
N VAL A 41 19.95 -30.90 26.10
CA VAL A 41 21.30 -30.46 25.74
C VAL A 41 22.26 -30.96 26.81
N GLY A 42 22.89 -32.10 26.55
CA GLY A 42 23.68 -32.81 27.56
C GLY A 42 22.82 -33.26 28.74
N ALA A 43 23.24 -32.95 29.96
CA ALA A 43 22.52 -33.26 31.19
C ALA A 43 21.37 -32.30 31.50
N ARG A 44 21.20 -31.22 30.74
CA ARG A 44 20.17 -30.19 30.97
C ARG A 44 18.98 -30.40 30.06
N VAL A 45 17.76 -30.28 30.61
CA VAL A 45 16.51 -30.27 29.87
C VAL A 45 16.04 -28.80 29.77
N LEU A 46 16.14 -28.25 28.60
CA LEU A 46 15.62 -26.91 28.30
C LEU A 46 14.15 -27.03 27.89
N ARG A 47 13.30 -26.30 28.57
CA ARG A 47 11.87 -26.17 28.20
C ARG A 47 11.65 -24.87 27.46
N PHE A 48 11.11 -24.92 26.26
CA PHE A 48 10.77 -23.74 25.52
C PHE A 48 9.34 -23.80 24.95
N SER A 49 8.78 -22.65 24.69
CA SER A 49 7.43 -22.48 24.15
C SER A 49 7.43 -21.32 23.15
N ALA A 50 6.32 -21.07 22.48
CA ALA A 50 6.16 -19.93 21.58
C ALA A 50 6.40 -18.57 22.26
N PHE A 51 6.25 -18.45 23.59
CA PHE A 51 6.67 -17.25 24.34
C PHE A 51 8.16 -16.96 24.21
N HIS A 52 9.00 -17.97 24.28
CA HIS A 52 10.46 -17.79 24.12
C HIS A 52 10.80 -17.30 22.71
N LEU A 53 10.09 -17.80 21.68
CA LEU A 53 10.27 -17.33 20.32
C LEU A 53 9.83 -15.86 20.18
N LEU A 54 8.68 -15.49 20.74
CA LEU A 54 8.19 -14.12 20.74
C LEU A 54 9.17 -13.17 21.41
N PHE A 55 9.62 -13.49 22.63
CA PHE A 55 10.56 -12.64 23.36
C PHE A 55 11.94 -12.59 22.72
N ALA A 56 12.44 -13.71 22.16
CA ALA A 56 13.65 -13.70 21.36
C ALA A 56 13.54 -12.75 20.14
N SER A 57 12.38 -12.74 19.47
CA SER A 57 12.11 -11.82 18.35
C SER A 57 12.08 -10.37 18.81
N ILE A 58 11.45 -10.09 19.95
CA ILE A 58 11.44 -8.72 20.52
C ILE A 58 12.86 -8.29 20.88
N ILE A 59 13.63 -9.14 21.56
CA ILE A 59 15.03 -8.87 21.93
C ILE A 59 15.86 -8.61 20.67
N LEU A 60 15.70 -9.43 19.63
CA LEU A 60 16.41 -9.27 18.36
C LEU A 60 16.11 -7.91 17.69
N CYS A 61 14.90 -7.39 17.81
CA CYS A 61 14.51 -6.08 17.28
C CYS A 61 15.01 -4.92 18.16
N VAL A 62 15.02 -5.09 19.49
CA VAL A 62 15.34 -4.03 20.45
C VAL A 62 16.85 -3.90 20.70
N LEU A 63 17.55 -5.03 20.82
CA LEU A 63 18.97 -5.05 21.17
C LEU A 63 19.86 -4.23 20.24
N PRO A 64 19.72 -4.30 18.89
CA PRO A 64 20.50 -3.45 17.98
C PRO A 64 20.29 -1.96 18.22
N GLN A 65 19.06 -1.54 18.56
CA GLN A 65 18.75 -0.15 18.87
C GLN A 65 19.44 0.29 20.18
N LEU A 66 19.40 -0.54 21.21
CA LEU A 66 20.07 -0.25 22.48
C LEU A 66 21.60 -0.17 22.31
N VAL A 67 22.18 -1.11 21.57
CA VAL A 67 23.62 -1.10 21.24
C VAL A 67 23.97 0.17 20.47
N TYR A 68 23.17 0.52 19.46
CA TYR A 68 23.37 1.76 18.69
C TYR A 68 23.34 3.00 19.61
N LEU A 69 22.38 3.10 20.53
CA LEU A 69 22.28 4.23 21.45
C LEU A 69 23.50 4.29 22.40
N LEU A 70 23.94 3.15 22.93
CA LEU A 70 25.12 3.09 23.78
C LEU A 70 26.38 3.54 23.03
N THR A 71 26.55 3.12 21.76
CA THR A 71 27.73 3.49 20.95
C THR A 71 27.76 4.95 20.53
N ARG A 72 26.66 5.72 20.71
CA ARG A 72 26.66 7.16 20.45
C ARG A 72 27.47 7.94 21.48
N ASN A 73 27.53 7.49 22.71
CA ASN A 73 28.27 8.13 23.78
C ASN A 73 29.60 7.43 24.10
N VAL A 74 29.83 6.21 23.59
CA VAL A 74 31.02 5.44 23.90
C VAL A 74 31.63 4.88 22.62
N THR A 75 32.91 5.14 22.39
CA THR A 75 33.69 4.49 21.32
C THR A 75 34.81 3.66 21.92
N LEU A 76 35.04 2.49 21.33
CA LEU A 76 36.17 1.62 21.65
C LEU A 76 37.27 1.85 20.63
N GLN A 77 38.40 2.37 21.06
CA GLN A 77 39.60 2.52 20.25
C GLN A 77 40.51 1.32 20.50
N LEU A 78 40.82 0.55 19.46
CA LEU A 78 41.61 -0.67 19.57
C LEU A 78 43.12 -0.45 19.31
N HIS A 79 43.51 0.74 18.84
CA HIS A 79 44.91 1.01 18.44
C HIS A 79 45.62 1.92 19.46
N ALA A 80 46.84 1.53 19.84
CA ALA A 80 47.75 2.36 20.62
C ALA A 80 48.13 3.64 19.84
N PRO A 81 48.43 4.79 20.48
CA PRO A 81 48.57 4.96 21.96
C PRO A 81 47.26 5.22 22.71
N ASN A 82 46.13 5.31 22.02
CA ASN A 82 44.84 5.69 22.62
C ASN A 82 43.86 4.50 22.75
N ALA A 83 44.39 3.30 22.92
CA ALA A 83 43.54 2.12 23.14
C ALA A 83 42.71 2.28 24.43
N GLY A 84 41.38 2.01 24.32
CA GLY A 84 40.46 2.09 25.45
C GLY A 84 39.08 2.64 25.09
N PHE A 85 38.25 2.83 26.09
CA PHE A 85 36.95 3.46 25.96
C PHE A 85 37.08 4.98 26.03
N ARG A 86 36.53 5.65 25.01
CA ARG A 86 36.41 7.10 25.00
C ARG A 86 34.94 7.49 25.10
N TRP A 87 34.65 8.40 26.03
CA TRP A 87 33.33 8.93 26.26
C TRP A 87 33.14 10.23 25.48
N HIS A 88 32.01 10.34 24.75
CA HIS A 88 31.63 11.51 23.97
C HIS A 88 30.29 12.03 24.47
N TRP A 89 30.27 13.22 25.01
CA TRP A 89 29.05 13.80 25.54
C TRP A 89 28.33 14.71 24.54
N ASP A 90 29.06 15.32 23.62
CA ASP A 90 28.54 16.38 22.74
C ASP A 90 28.31 15.92 21.28
N GLU A 91 28.95 14.89 20.81
CA GLU A 91 28.93 14.47 19.40
C GLU A 91 27.55 13.98 18.90
N PHE A 92 26.70 13.48 19.79
CA PHE A 92 25.36 13.02 19.41
C PHE A 92 24.50 14.13 18.82
N PHE A 93 24.66 15.34 19.32
CA PHE A 93 23.88 16.50 18.94
C PHE A 93 24.45 17.24 17.73
N ALA A 94 25.62 16.85 17.23
CA ALA A 94 26.15 17.31 15.97
C ALA A 94 25.24 16.85 14.83
N GLY A 95 24.16 17.60 14.60
CA GLY A 95 23.19 17.30 13.56
C GLY A 95 23.49 18.07 12.30
N SER A 96 23.64 17.38 11.18
CA SER A 96 23.49 18.03 9.89
C SER A 96 22.01 18.00 9.50
N GLY A 97 21.53 19.01 8.80
CA GLY A 97 20.31 18.90 8.02
C GLY A 97 20.40 17.67 7.10
N GLY A 98 19.28 17.01 6.86
CA GLY A 98 19.29 15.75 6.11
C GLY A 98 19.62 15.90 4.63
N GLY A 99 20.12 14.84 4.03
CA GLY A 99 20.26 14.69 2.57
C GLY A 99 21.42 15.47 1.96
N ASN A 100 21.13 16.29 0.97
CA ASN A 100 22.11 17.00 0.15
C ASN A 100 22.44 18.40 0.68
N CYS A 101 22.20 18.70 1.94
CA CYS A 101 22.53 20.00 2.51
C CYS A 101 24.04 20.29 2.33
N GLY A 102 24.38 21.55 2.09
CA GLY A 102 25.75 21.98 1.88
C GLY A 102 26.33 21.70 0.49
N LEU A 103 25.66 20.90 -0.34
CA LEU A 103 26.01 20.80 -1.74
C LEU A 103 25.58 22.06 -2.50
N PRO A 104 26.29 22.44 -3.59
CA PRO A 104 25.90 23.59 -4.40
C PRO A 104 24.45 23.50 -4.84
N GLY A 105 23.73 24.61 -4.70
CA GLY A 105 22.28 24.67 -5.01
C GLY A 105 21.37 24.25 -3.87
N ASN A 106 21.85 23.55 -2.87
CA ASN A 106 21.08 23.18 -1.68
C ASN A 106 21.30 24.18 -0.53
N GLU A 107 20.39 24.15 0.42
CA GLU A 107 20.58 24.93 1.65
C GLU A 107 21.81 24.41 2.41
N ALA A 108 22.49 25.32 3.09
CA ALA A 108 23.56 24.94 4.02
C ALA A 108 23.02 23.94 5.04
N CYS A 109 23.89 23.02 5.48
CA CYS A 109 23.54 22.12 6.56
C CYS A 109 23.24 22.94 7.81
N ARG A 110 21.98 22.99 8.21
CA ARG A 110 21.57 23.72 9.39
C ARG A 110 22.00 22.95 10.63
N TRP A 111 22.76 23.59 11.47
CA TRP A 111 22.93 23.13 12.83
C TRP A 111 21.59 23.32 13.55
N VAL A 112 21.01 22.24 14.04
CA VAL A 112 19.83 22.29 14.90
C VAL A 112 20.30 22.10 16.32
N GLU A 113 20.04 23.09 17.15
CA GLU A 113 20.32 22.93 18.58
C GLU A 113 19.47 21.78 19.14
N PRO A 114 20.08 20.91 19.95
CA PRO A 114 19.35 19.81 20.56
C PRO A 114 18.29 20.36 21.52
N VAL A 115 17.09 19.76 21.44
CA VAL A 115 15.96 20.13 22.32
C VAL A 115 16.33 19.94 23.81
N ASN A 116 17.10 18.91 24.10
CA ASN A 116 17.51 18.57 25.43
C ASN A 116 18.89 17.90 25.43
N ARG A 117 19.89 18.58 25.97
CA ARG A 117 21.26 18.03 26.08
C ARG A 117 21.42 17.05 27.26
N VAL A 118 20.48 17.01 28.19
CA VAL A 118 20.54 16.13 29.37
C VAL A 118 20.14 14.70 28.98
N PHE A 119 19.15 14.54 28.09
CA PHE A 119 18.68 13.22 27.67
C PHE A 119 19.62 12.61 26.62
N GLN A 120 20.76 12.17 27.06
CA GLN A 120 21.78 11.51 26.22
C GLN A 120 21.30 10.15 25.70
N PRO A 121 21.82 9.65 24.57
CA PRO A 121 21.49 8.35 24.03
C PRO A 121 21.64 7.20 25.02
N VAL A 122 22.66 7.24 25.86
CA VAL A 122 22.88 6.23 26.91
C VAL A 122 21.72 6.18 27.91
N LEU A 123 21.15 7.33 28.29
CA LEU A 123 19.96 7.37 29.15
C LEU A 123 18.75 6.78 28.42
N GLY A 124 18.62 7.06 27.13
CA GLY A 124 17.64 6.38 26.29
C GLY A 124 17.80 4.86 26.30
N ALA A 125 19.03 4.36 26.14
CA ALA A 125 19.30 2.92 26.20
C ALA A 125 18.90 2.32 27.56
N LEU A 126 19.14 3.02 28.67
CA LEU A 126 18.74 2.57 30.01
C LEU A 126 17.22 2.54 30.19
N VAL A 127 16.52 3.59 29.74
CA VAL A 127 15.04 3.67 29.82
C VAL A 127 14.38 2.57 29.00
N TRP A 128 14.79 2.41 27.76
CA TRP A 128 14.18 1.42 26.85
C TRP A 128 14.62 0.01 27.20
N GLY A 129 15.86 -0.18 27.67
CA GLY A 129 16.34 -1.44 28.25
C GLY A 129 15.58 -1.81 29.51
N GLY A 130 15.26 -0.83 30.36
CA GLY A 130 14.39 -1.01 31.53
C GLY A 130 12.96 -1.43 31.14
N ALA A 131 12.38 -0.82 30.10
CA ALA A 131 11.08 -1.22 29.59
C ALA A 131 11.08 -2.66 29.05
N LEU A 132 12.13 -3.08 28.33
CA LEU A 132 12.32 -4.47 27.90
C LEU A 132 12.49 -5.41 29.10
N GLY A 133 13.31 -5.03 30.09
CA GLY A 133 13.49 -5.79 31.31
C GLY A 133 12.18 -5.99 32.09
N LEU A 134 11.37 -4.94 32.21
CA LEU A 134 10.05 -4.98 32.83
C LEU A 134 9.09 -5.88 32.05
N LEU A 135 9.07 -5.78 30.71
CA LEU A 135 8.26 -6.66 29.85
C LEU A 135 8.59 -8.14 30.11
N LEU A 136 9.88 -8.48 30.13
CA LEU A 136 10.34 -9.85 30.38
C LEU A 136 10.00 -10.30 31.80
N TYR A 137 10.16 -9.43 32.80
CA TYR A 137 9.88 -9.72 34.19
C TYR A 137 8.39 -10.01 34.44
N VAL A 138 7.50 -9.14 33.96
CA VAL A 138 6.03 -9.26 34.14
C VAL A 138 5.50 -10.53 33.42
N ASN A 139 6.15 -10.99 32.38
CA ASN A 139 5.76 -12.17 31.63
C ASN A 139 6.56 -13.43 31.99
N ARG A 140 7.39 -13.37 33.04
CA ARG A 140 8.18 -14.52 33.48
C ARG A 140 7.26 -15.65 33.94
N GLY A 141 7.39 -16.81 33.29
CA GLY A 141 6.59 -17.98 33.61
C GLY A 141 5.15 -17.98 33.04
N GLU A 142 4.80 -16.97 32.23
CA GLU A 142 3.51 -16.94 31.56
C GLU A 142 3.38 -18.10 30.56
N ARG A 143 2.18 -18.70 30.49
CA ARG A 143 1.88 -19.86 29.63
C ARG A 143 0.55 -19.78 28.93
N ARG A 144 -0.29 -18.79 29.20
CA ARG A 144 -1.63 -18.68 28.61
C ARG A 144 -1.56 -18.35 27.13
N SER A 145 -2.20 -19.18 26.30
CA SER A 145 -2.22 -19.01 24.85
C SER A 145 -2.85 -17.68 24.43
N GLN A 146 -3.92 -17.27 25.11
CA GLN A 146 -4.59 -16.01 24.85
C GLN A 146 -3.62 -14.81 24.98
N ARG A 147 -2.85 -14.77 26.07
CA ARG A 147 -1.87 -13.70 26.32
C ARG A 147 -0.74 -13.70 25.28
N LEU A 148 -0.29 -14.89 24.85
CA LEU A 148 0.68 -15.00 23.76
C LEU A 148 0.17 -14.34 22.48
N TYR A 149 -1.09 -14.60 22.10
CA TYR A 149 -1.67 -14.04 20.89
C TYR A 149 -1.77 -12.50 20.97
N PHE A 150 -2.19 -11.94 22.09
CA PHE A 150 -2.25 -10.47 22.23
C PHE A 150 -0.87 -9.83 22.28
N LEU A 151 0.10 -10.38 23.02
CA LEU A 151 1.48 -9.87 23.00
C LEU A 151 2.10 -10.00 21.61
N GLY A 152 1.84 -11.10 20.90
CA GLY A 152 2.24 -11.27 19.50
C GLY A 152 1.57 -10.24 18.58
N ALA A 153 0.28 -9.96 18.78
CA ALA A 153 -0.42 -8.92 18.03
C ALA A 153 0.24 -7.55 18.22
N TRP A 154 0.59 -7.20 19.45
CA TRP A 154 1.26 -5.92 19.75
C TRP A 154 2.71 -5.85 19.27
N PHE A 155 3.41 -6.97 19.23
CA PHE A 155 4.71 -7.07 18.57
C PHE A 155 4.60 -6.74 17.07
N PHE A 156 3.68 -7.38 16.37
CA PHE A 156 3.46 -7.11 14.94
C PHE A 156 2.87 -5.71 14.69
N THR A 157 2.04 -5.19 15.59
CA THR A 157 1.60 -3.80 15.57
C THR A 157 2.79 -2.83 15.65
N SER A 158 3.74 -3.09 16.53
CA SER A 158 4.96 -2.26 16.64
C SER A 158 5.84 -2.34 15.40
N LEU A 159 5.99 -3.52 14.79
CA LEU A 159 6.65 -3.65 13.49
C LEU A 159 5.93 -2.86 12.39
N SER A 160 4.60 -2.87 12.38
CA SER A 160 3.79 -2.08 11.46
C SER A 160 4.01 -0.58 11.63
N VAL A 161 4.14 -0.11 12.88
CA VAL A 161 4.47 1.30 13.19
C VAL A 161 5.86 1.67 12.68
N LEU A 162 6.85 0.82 12.88
CA LEU A 162 8.20 1.05 12.34
C LEU A 162 8.20 1.07 10.80
N GLY A 163 7.27 0.35 10.17
CA GLY A 163 7.11 0.33 8.72
C GLY A 163 6.49 1.61 8.13
N LYS A 164 5.50 2.22 8.80
CA LYS A 164 4.75 3.37 8.22
C LYS A 164 4.22 4.39 9.24
N GLY A 165 4.58 4.28 10.50
CA GLY A 165 4.17 5.23 11.53
C GLY A 165 2.77 4.98 12.11
N ALA A 166 2.08 6.04 12.53
CA ALA A 166 0.83 5.98 13.31
C ALA A 166 -0.28 5.04 12.78
N PRO A 167 -0.55 4.93 11.46
CA PRO A 167 -1.55 3.99 10.96
C PRO A 167 -1.32 2.54 11.41
N GLY A 168 -0.03 2.16 11.63
CA GLY A 168 0.34 0.83 12.13
C GLY A 168 -0.18 0.52 13.53
N LEU A 169 -0.40 1.53 14.37
CA LEU A 169 -0.99 1.41 15.70
C LEU A 169 -2.51 1.66 15.67
N VAL A 170 -2.91 2.73 14.99
CA VAL A 170 -4.31 3.20 15.00
C VAL A 170 -5.26 2.15 14.41
N LEU A 171 -4.89 1.52 13.29
CA LEU A 171 -5.76 0.54 12.64
C LEU A 171 -6.02 -0.72 13.47
N PRO A 172 -5.00 -1.47 13.95
CA PRO A 172 -5.24 -2.65 14.76
C PRO A 172 -6.03 -2.33 16.02
N LEU A 173 -5.69 -1.22 16.67
CA LEU A 173 -6.38 -0.79 17.89
C LEU A 173 -7.82 -0.39 17.61
N ALA A 174 -8.08 0.41 16.56
CA ALA A 174 -9.44 0.80 16.19
C ALA A 174 -10.30 -0.41 15.82
N VAL A 175 -9.78 -1.34 15.01
CA VAL A 175 -10.53 -2.56 14.64
C VAL A 175 -10.82 -3.43 15.87
N ALA A 176 -9.85 -3.60 16.78
CA ALA A 176 -10.07 -4.36 18.02
C ALA A 176 -11.11 -3.69 18.93
N LEU A 177 -10.98 -2.37 19.19
CA LEU A 177 -11.89 -1.62 20.06
C LEU A 177 -13.31 -1.55 19.50
N VAL A 178 -13.44 -1.24 18.20
CA VAL A 178 -14.76 -1.21 17.54
C VAL A 178 -15.36 -2.61 17.48
N GLY A 179 -14.54 -3.65 17.27
CA GLY A 179 -14.98 -5.05 17.26
C GLY A 179 -15.56 -5.50 18.59
N ILE A 180 -14.85 -5.23 19.68
CA ILE A 180 -15.32 -5.54 21.05
C ILE A 180 -16.60 -4.76 21.37
N SER A 181 -16.64 -3.47 21.02
CA SER A 181 -17.81 -2.61 21.26
C SER A 181 -19.02 -3.06 20.46
N ALA A 182 -18.86 -3.37 19.17
CA ALA A 182 -19.93 -3.86 18.30
C ALA A 182 -20.46 -5.22 18.74
N ALA A 183 -19.59 -6.07 19.28
CA ALA A 183 -19.98 -7.37 19.86
C ALA A 183 -20.55 -7.25 21.27
N ARG A 184 -20.55 -6.06 21.90
CA ARG A 184 -20.92 -5.80 23.31
C ARG A 184 -20.14 -6.65 24.32
N ARG A 185 -18.92 -7.04 23.98
CA ARG A 185 -18.03 -7.89 24.78
C ARG A 185 -17.08 -7.05 25.64
N TYR A 186 -17.58 -6.07 26.36
CA TYR A 186 -16.78 -5.07 27.11
C TYR A 186 -15.78 -5.67 28.10
N LYS A 187 -16.03 -6.87 28.63
CA LYS A 187 -15.07 -7.59 29.48
C LYS A 187 -13.77 -7.96 28.73
N ASP A 188 -13.82 -8.05 27.41
CA ASP A 188 -12.64 -8.40 26.61
C ASP A 188 -11.66 -7.23 26.47
N PHE A 189 -12.04 -5.99 26.81
CA PHE A 189 -11.08 -4.89 26.89
C PHE A 189 -9.95 -5.19 27.90
N ALA A 190 -10.26 -5.79 29.03
CA ALA A 190 -9.24 -6.19 30.01
C ALA A 190 -8.29 -7.28 29.49
N ARG A 191 -8.74 -8.07 28.50
CA ARG A 191 -7.95 -9.15 27.90
C ARG A 191 -6.99 -8.68 26.82
N LEU A 192 -7.14 -7.45 26.30
CA LEU A 192 -6.31 -6.91 25.21
C LEU A 192 -4.83 -6.72 25.59
N GLU A 193 -4.46 -6.94 26.84
CA GLU A 193 -3.08 -6.80 27.32
C GLU A 193 -2.45 -5.44 26.95
N LEU A 194 -3.19 -4.35 27.19
CA LEU A 194 -2.77 -2.99 26.83
C LEU A 194 -1.48 -2.56 27.52
N VAL A 195 -1.20 -3.08 28.72
CA VAL A 195 0.10 -2.86 29.40
C VAL A 195 1.22 -3.52 28.56
N GLY A 196 1.01 -4.71 28.06
CA GLY A 196 1.93 -5.38 27.12
C GLY A 196 2.13 -4.57 25.85
N LEU A 197 1.06 -3.99 25.26
CA LEU A 197 1.16 -3.06 24.15
C LEU A 197 2.07 -1.88 24.49
N CYS A 198 1.82 -1.19 25.62
CA CYS A 198 2.61 -0.03 26.02
C CYS A 198 4.10 -0.37 26.19
N LEU A 199 4.42 -1.50 26.83
CA LEU A 199 5.81 -1.92 27.04
C LEU A 199 6.52 -2.32 25.74
N ILE A 200 5.84 -3.10 24.88
CA ILE A 200 6.40 -3.50 23.57
C ILE A 200 6.61 -2.27 22.68
N PHE A 201 5.63 -1.37 22.62
CA PHE A 201 5.73 -0.14 21.86
C PHE A 201 6.85 0.77 22.42
N ALA A 202 6.95 0.87 23.74
CA ALA A 202 7.98 1.67 24.39
C ALA A 202 9.39 1.19 24.06
N CYS A 203 9.67 -0.11 24.11
CA CYS A 203 11.00 -0.62 23.82
C CYS A 203 11.31 -0.77 22.32
N MET A 204 10.32 -0.96 21.46
CA MET A 204 10.54 -1.17 20.02
C MET A 204 10.46 0.12 19.19
N CYS A 205 9.49 0.98 19.46
CA CYS A 205 9.19 2.15 18.62
C CYS A 205 9.73 3.46 19.18
N LEU A 206 9.52 3.72 20.48
CA LEU A 206 9.90 4.99 21.08
C LEU A 206 11.41 5.30 21.03
N PRO A 207 12.35 4.32 21.07
CA PRO A 207 13.76 4.64 20.95
C PRO A 207 14.09 5.51 19.74
N TRP A 208 13.52 5.14 18.57
CA TRP A 208 13.77 5.90 17.34
C TRP A 208 13.08 7.27 17.37
N TYR A 209 11.78 7.33 17.70
CA TYR A 209 11.01 8.58 17.66
C TYR A 209 11.53 9.62 18.65
N VAL A 210 11.80 9.20 19.89
CA VAL A 210 12.27 10.09 20.93
C VAL A 210 13.68 10.59 20.64
N GLN A 211 14.59 9.70 20.22
CA GLN A 211 15.97 10.12 19.93
C GLN A 211 16.06 11.00 18.68
N MET A 212 15.24 10.78 17.67
CA MET A 212 15.16 11.66 16.51
C MET A 212 14.63 13.05 16.89
N TYR A 213 13.64 13.12 17.78
CA TYR A 213 13.17 14.40 18.30
C TYR A 213 14.25 15.11 19.13
N MET A 214 14.91 14.39 20.05
CA MET A 214 15.99 14.96 20.86
C MET A 214 17.14 15.48 20.00
N ARG A 215 17.43 14.82 18.88
CA ARG A 215 18.50 15.20 17.96
C ARG A 215 18.13 16.36 17.03
N HIS A 216 16.91 16.35 16.48
CA HIS A 216 16.52 17.24 15.38
C HIS A 216 15.48 18.30 15.78
N GLY A 217 14.83 18.14 16.94
CA GLY A 217 13.83 19.07 17.45
C GLY A 217 12.59 19.21 16.57
N ALA A 218 11.99 20.41 16.57
CA ALA A 218 10.77 20.72 15.83
C ALA A 218 10.81 20.38 14.33
N PRO A 219 11.90 20.58 13.58
CA PRO A 219 11.95 20.19 12.16
C PRO A 219 11.62 18.71 11.91
N PHE A 220 11.94 17.82 12.84
CA PHE A 220 11.57 16.40 12.75
C PHE A 220 10.06 16.19 12.94
N THR A 221 9.49 16.78 14.00
CA THR A 221 8.05 16.65 14.28
C THR A 221 7.20 17.38 13.25
N ASP A 222 7.63 18.54 12.78
CA ASP A 222 6.94 19.29 11.72
C ASP A 222 6.88 18.50 10.43
N ARG A 223 7.97 17.82 10.06
CA ARG A 223 7.98 16.98 8.86
C ARG A 223 7.17 15.71 9.05
N LEU A 224 7.44 14.93 10.10
CA LEU A 224 6.87 13.60 10.28
C LEU A 224 5.42 13.64 10.78
N LEU A 225 5.16 14.39 11.88
CA LEU A 225 3.85 14.39 12.51
C LEU A 225 2.92 15.38 11.84
N PHE A 226 3.38 16.62 11.66
CA PHE A 226 2.50 17.66 11.13
C PHE A 226 2.32 17.55 9.62
N HIS A 227 3.40 17.47 8.82
CA HIS A 227 3.27 17.41 7.36
C HIS A 227 2.83 16.04 6.87
N ASP A 228 3.53 14.95 7.25
CA ASP A 228 3.31 13.64 6.66
C ASP A 228 2.14 12.87 7.27
N MET A 229 1.68 13.21 8.48
CA MET A 229 0.51 12.60 9.10
C MET A 229 -0.68 13.55 9.11
N TYR A 230 -0.60 14.67 9.83
CA TYR A 230 -1.73 15.57 9.99
C TYR A 230 -2.15 16.23 8.66
N LYS A 231 -1.24 16.93 7.96
CA LYS A 231 -1.60 17.59 6.70
C LYS A 231 -2.09 16.61 5.64
N ARG A 232 -1.47 15.44 5.50
CA ARG A 232 -1.95 14.44 4.54
C ARG A 232 -3.34 13.90 4.87
N ALA A 233 -3.72 13.86 6.14
CA ALA A 233 -5.05 13.41 6.54
C ALA A 233 -6.11 14.49 6.31
N PHE A 234 -5.80 15.75 6.64
CA PHE A 234 -6.79 16.84 6.75
C PHE A 234 -6.59 17.96 5.72
N VAL A 235 -5.54 17.92 4.92
CA VAL A 235 -5.26 18.89 3.85
C VAL A 235 -4.81 18.15 2.60
N HIS A 236 -5.20 18.63 1.42
CA HIS A 236 -4.72 18.08 0.15
C HIS A 236 -3.29 18.55 -0.11
N VAL A 237 -2.31 17.67 0.04
CA VAL A 237 -0.88 18.04 -0.02
C VAL A 237 -0.21 17.61 -1.32
N HIS A 238 -0.75 16.60 -2.03
CA HIS A 238 -0.14 16.03 -3.24
C HIS A 238 -1.19 15.81 -4.33
N ASP A 239 -0.82 16.04 -5.59
CA ASP A 239 -1.67 15.80 -6.78
C ASP A 239 -1.88 14.30 -7.07
N THR A 240 -2.35 13.56 -6.07
CA THR A 240 -2.56 12.11 -6.17
C THR A 240 -4.00 11.74 -6.52
N ASN A 241 -4.92 12.63 -6.26
CA ASN A 241 -6.34 12.55 -6.60
C ASN A 241 -6.83 13.93 -7.06
N THR A 242 -7.95 13.96 -7.77
CA THR A 242 -8.50 15.20 -8.35
C THR A 242 -9.19 16.03 -7.27
N GLY A 243 -8.71 17.24 -7.01
CA GLY A 243 -9.30 18.17 -6.05
C GLY A 243 -9.46 17.59 -4.64
N ASP A 244 -10.36 18.16 -3.86
CA ASP A 244 -10.71 17.72 -2.51
C ASP A 244 -11.73 16.56 -2.53
N ASP A 245 -11.54 15.58 -3.44
CA ASP A 245 -12.43 14.42 -3.54
C ASP A 245 -12.30 13.54 -2.29
N VAL A 246 -13.18 13.77 -1.32
CA VAL A 246 -13.37 12.96 -0.11
C VAL A 246 -14.25 11.74 -0.36
N SER A 247 -14.75 11.54 -1.60
CA SER A 247 -15.62 10.43 -1.91
C SER A 247 -14.92 9.09 -1.85
N PHE A 248 -15.69 8.05 -1.55
CA PHE A 248 -15.21 6.67 -1.56
C PHE A 248 -14.90 6.16 -2.99
N ARG A 249 -15.31 6.87 -4.05
CA ARG A 249 -15.16 6.49 -5.47
C ARG A 249 -13.70 6.20 -5.82
N TYR A 250 -12.77 7.02 -5.34
CA TYR A 250 -11.35 6.82 -5.58
C TYR A 250 -10.91 5.41 -5.19
N TYR A 251 -11.20 4.98 -3.95
CA TYR A 251 -10.77 3.66 -3.46
C TYR A 251 -11.58 2.51 -4.05
N VAL A 252 -12.82 2.71 -4.44
CA VAL A 252 -13.59 1.68 -5.18
C VAL A 252 -12.86 1.32 -6.48
N TRP A 253 -12.44 2.32 -7.25
CA TRP A 253 -11.66 2.09 -8.48
C TRP A 253 -10.29 1.48 -8.20
N GLN A 254 -9.56 2.00 -7.20
CA GLN A 254 -8.24 1.47 -6.85
C GLN A 254 -8.30 0.01 -6.39
N LEU A 255 -9.34 -0.37 -5.64
CA LEU A 255 -9.58 -1.77 -5.27
C LEU A 255 -9.95 -2.60 -6.50
N GLY A 256 -10.75 -2.07 -7.41
CA GLY A 256 -11.07 -2.73 -8.68
C GLY A 256 -9.80 -3.10 -9.46
N TYR A 257 -8.89 -2.15 -9.64
CA TYR A 257 -7.60 -2.39 -10.32
C TYR A 257 -6.69 -3.34 -9.53
N GLY A 258 -6.60 -3.15 -8.22
CA GLY A 258 -5.71 -3.94 -7.35
C GLY A 258 -6.19 -5.39 -7.15
N LEU A 259 -7.47 -5.64 -7.28
CA LEU A 259 -8.07 -6.98 -7.17
C LEU A 259 -8.27 -7.67 -8.52
N PHE A 260 -8.01 -7.01 -9.65
CA PHE A 260 -8.19 -7.64 -10.96
C PHE A 260 -7.32 -8.92 -11.11
N PRO A 261 -7.88 -10.04 -11.59
CA PRO A 261 -9.23 -10.25 -12.10
C PRO A 261 -10.29 -10.59 -11.03
N TRP A 262 -9.93 -10.67 -9.75
CA TRP A 262 -10.84 -11.00 -8.63
C TRP A 262 -11.86 -9.90 -8.28
N ALA A 263 -11.86 -8.75 -8.98
CA ALA A 263 -12.65 -7.56 -8.63
C ALA A 263 -14.15 -7.89 -8.41
N GLY A 264 -14.74 -8.75 -9.26
CA GLY A 264 -16.14 -9.14 -9.13
C GLY A 264 -16.40 -10.07 -7.95
N PHE A 265 -15.59 -11.12 -7.82
CA PHE A 265 -15.70 -12.05 -6.69
C PHE A 265 -15.38 -11.38 -5.36
N GLY A 266 -14.40 -10.46 -5.34
CA GLY A 266 -14.06 -9.67 -4.14
C GLY A 266 -15.22 -8.79 -3.68
N ALA A 267 -15.85 -8.08 -4.59
CA ALA A 267 -17.06 -7.29 -4.30
C ALA A 267 -18.20 -8.17 -3.80
N ALA A 268 -18.45 -9.31 -4.45
CA ALA A 268 -19.48 -10.26 -4.03
C ALA A 268 -19.20 -10.85 -2.64
N GLY A 269 -17.94 -11.23 -2.36
CA GLY A 269 -17.52 -11.75 -1.06
C GLY A 269 -17.68 -10.73 0.07
N LEU A 270 -17.33 -9.49 -0.18
CA LEU A 270 -17.52 -8.39 0.77
C LEU A 270 -19.00 -8.17 1.09
N LEU A 271 -19.85 -8.03 0.06
CA LEU A 271 -21.30 -7.83 0.23
C LEU A 271 -21.96 -9.02 0.94
N TRP A 272 -21.53 -10.23 0.59
CA TRP A 272 -21.98 -11.44 1.26
C TRP A 272 -21.59 -11.42 2.74
N GLY A 273 -20.37 -11.10 3.09
CA GLY A 273 -19.89 -11.04 4.47
C GLY A 273 -20.61 -9.97 5.29
N LEU A 274 -20.80 -8.77 4.75
CA LEU A 274 -21.53 -7.69 5.41
C LEU A 274 -22.98 -8.08 5.75
N ARG A 275 -23.65 -8.83 4.87
CA ARG A 275 -25.02 -9.28 5.09
C ARG A 275 -25.12 -10.49 6.02
N ASN A 276 -24.26 -11.48 5.83
CA ASN A 276 -24.40 -12.77 6.51
C ASN A 276 -23.74 -12.83 7.89
N ARG A 277 -23.25 -11.71 8.42
CA ARG A 277 -22.69 -11.60 9.77
C ARG A 277 -23.61 -12.09 10.89
N LYS A 278 -24.94 -12.19 10.63
CA LYS A 278 -25.94 -12.66 11.59
C LYS A 278 -26.37 -14.11 11.34
N ALA A 279 -26.03 -14.69 10.20
CA ALA A 279 -26.60 -15.96 9.71
C ALA A 279 -25.68 -17.18 9.88
N ALA A 280 -24.42 -16.99 10.30
CA ALA A 280 -23.45 -18.07 10.54
C ALA A 280 -23.49 -18.52 12.00
N ASP A 281 -23.11 -19.77 12.28
CA ASP A 281 -23.03 -20.30 13.63
C ASP A 281 -21.85 -19.74 14.41
N GLY A 282 -22.05 -19.47 15.66
CA GLY A 282 -21.13 -19.02 16.72
C GLY A 282 -19.76 -18.47 16.26
N ALA A 283 -18.81 -19.37 16.14
CA ALA A 283 -17.41 -19.06 15.86
C ALA A 283 -17.16 -18.44 14.48
N GLU A 284 -17.79 -18.95 13.44
CA GLU A 284 -17.60 -18.48 12.07
C GLU A 284 -18.25 -17.11 11.87
N ARG A 285 -19.40 -16.88 12.48
CA ARG A 285 -20.08 -15.58 12.47
C ARG A 285 -19.18 -14.48 13.03
N GLU A 286 -18.48 -14.75 14.12
CA GLU A 286 -17.56 -13.78 14.72
C GLU A 286 -16.41 -13.44 13.77
N VAL A 287 -15.83 -14.42 13.09
CA VAL A 287 -14.76 -14.20 12.10
C VAL A 287 -15.26 -13.39 10.90
N ILE A 288 -16.41 -13.76 10.34
CA ILE A 288 -17.01 -13.02 9.22
C ILE A 288 -17.31 -11.57 9.63
N ALA A 289 -17.91 -11.38 10.82
CA ALA A 289 -18.21 -10.05 11.34
C ALA A 289 -16.93 -9.23 11.57
N PHE A 290 -15.88 -9.85 12.10
CA PHE A 290 -14.60 -9.19 12.31
C PHE A 290 -13.94 -8.79 10.98
N MET A 291 -13.93 -9.67 9.97
CA MET A 291 -13.38 -9.34 8.65
C MET A 291 -14.16 -8.21 7.97
N ALA A 292 -15.48 -8.24 8.05
CA ALA A 292 -16.33 -7.17 7.53
C ALA A 292 -16.09 -5.84 8.26
N LEU A 293 -15.89 -5.88 9.56
CA LEU A 293 -15.56 -4.72 10.38
C LEU A 293 -14.17 -4.20 10.07
N TRP A 294 -13.17 -5.06 9.97
CA TRP A 294 -11.80 -4.68 9.56
C TRP A 294 -11.83 -3.93 8.23
N PHE A 295 -12.49 -4.49 7.21
CA PHE A 295 -12.68 -3.79 5.95
C PHE A 295 -13.31 -2.41 6.16
N THR A 296 -14.45 -2.36 6.88
CA THR A 296 -15.24 -1.13 7.02
C THR A 296 -14.45 -0.03 7.73
N VAL A 297 -13.78 -0.35 8.84
CA VAL A 297 -12.98 0.61 9.62
C VAL A 297 -11.81 1.13 8.78
N THR A 298 -11.09 0.24 8.12
CA THR A 298 -9.93 0.61 7.29
C THR A 298 -10.34 1.44 6.08
N PHE A 299 -11.39 1.02 5.38
CA PHE A 299 -11.90 1.73 4.21
C PHE A 299 -12.43 3.12 4.58
N ALA A 300 -13.21 3.22 5.67
CA ALA A 300 -13.72 4.49 6.16
C ALA A 300 -12.57 5.43 6.57
N MET A 301 -11.59 4.93 7.32
CA MET A 301 -10.46 5.73 7.77
C MET A 301 -9.71 6.37 6.59
N PHE A 302 -9.38 5.58 5.56
CA PHE A 302 -8.68 6.13 4.39
C PHE A 302 -9.59 6.95 3.48
N THR A 303 -10.89 6.68 3.43
CA THR A 303 -11.84 7.48 2.65
C THR A 303 -11.93 8.92 3.14
N VAL A 304 -11.91 9.14 4.45
CA VAL A 304 -12.00 10.50 5.03
C VAL A 304 -10.69 11.30 4.92
N THR A 305 -9.57 10.66 4.58
CA THR A 305 -8.32 11.40 4.34
C THR A 305 -8.37 12.16 3.02
N LEU A 306 -7.92 13.43 3.00
CA LEU A 306 -7.96 14.27 1.80
C LEU A 306 -6.89 13.89 0.78
N THR A 307 -5.67 13.62 1.21
CA THR A 307 -4.61 13.12 0.32
C THR A 307 -4.73 11.61 0.16
N LYS A 308 -5.06 11.16 -1.06
CA LYS A 308 -5.32 9.75 -1.38
C LYS A 308 -4.22 9.15 -2.25
N PHE A 309 -3.64 8.06 -1.78
CA PHE A 309 -2.73 7.24 -2.58
C PHE A 309 -3.37 5.88 -2.88
N HIS A 310 -3.12 5.34 -4.08
CA HIS A 310 -3.68 4.05 -4.50
C HIS A 310 -3.33 2.90 -3.54
N HIS A 311 -2.14 2.90 -2.97
CA HIS A 311 -1.65 1.86 -2.06
C HIS A 311 -2.26 1.93 -0.66
N TYR A 312 -2.91 3.03 -0.26
CA TYR A 312 -3.59 3.11 1.05
C TYR A 312 -4.78 2.14 1.15
N ALA A 313 -5.31 1.65 0.02
CA ALA A 313 -6.33 0.62 0.02
C ALA A 313 -5.79 -0.79 0.35
N LEU A 314 -4.47 -1.03 0.34
CA LEU A 314 -3.88 -2.36 0.53
C LEU A 314 -4.31 -3.06 1.84
N PRO A 315 -4.43 -2.38 3.00
CA PRO A 315 -4.89 -3.02 4.24
C PRO A 315 -6.33 -3.53 4.21
N THR A 316 -7.13 -3.17 3.19
CA THR A 316 -8.50 -3.68 3.01
C THR A 316 -8.54 -5.00 2.22
N VAL A 317 -7.45 -5.36 1.55
CA VAL A 317 -7.40 -6.55 0.69
C VAL A 317 -7.47 -7.86 1.48
N PRO A 318 -6.75 -8.06 2.60
CA PRO A 318 -6.82 -9.30 3.36
C PRO A 318 -8.24 -9.69 3.81
N PRO A 319 -9.05 -8.80 4.41
CA PRO A 319 -10.41 -9.14 4.80
C PRO A 319 -11.32 -9.42 3.59
N ILE A 320 -11.16 -8.73 2.45
CA ILE A 320 -11.90 -9.04 1.23
C ILE A 320 -11.55 -10.46 0.74
N ALA A 321 -10.26 -10.80 0.70
CA ALA A 321 -9.80 -12.11 0.27
C ALA A 321 -10.36 -13.23 1.16
N ALA A 322 -10.32 -13.06 2.49
CA ALA A 322 -10.88 -14.01 3.44
C ALA A 322 -12.40 -14.20 3.25
N LEU A 323 -13.16 -13.11 3.17
CA LEU A 323 -14.61 -13.15 2.94
C LEU A 323 -14.96 -13.79 1.58
N THR A 324 -14.17 -13.50 0.55
CA THR A 324 -14.34 -14.11 -0.78
C THR A 324 -14.09 -15.61 -0.74
N GLY A 325 -13.01 -16.05 -0.06
CA GLY A 325 -12.71 -17.47 0.11
C GLY A 325 -13.83 -18.24 0.81
N VAL A 326 -14.33 -17.72 1.94
CA VAL A 326 -15.44 -18.32 2.69
C VAL A 326 -16.71 -18.35 1.83
N MET A 327 -17.03 -17.26 1.11
CA MET A 327 -18.18 -17.21 0.21
C MET A 327 -18.08 -18.27 -0.89
N LEU A 328 -16.93 -18.39 -1.55
CA LEU A 328 -16.70 -19.34 -2.64
C LEU A 328 -16.76 -20.79 -2.16
N ASP A 329 -16.15 -21.09 -1.02
CA ASP A 329 -16.23 -22.40 -0.37
C ASP A 329 -17.69 -22.82 -0.16
N ARG A 330 -18.49 -21.93 0.42
CA ARG A 330 -19.93 -22.18 0.61
C ARG A 330 -20.72 -22.28 -0.69
N ALA A 331 -20.37 -21.48 -1.71
CA ALA A 331 -21.03 -21.56 -3.01
C ALA A 331 -20.73 -22.87 -3.74
N LEU A 332 -19.59 -23.50 -3.44
CA LEU A 332 -19.17 -24.80 -3.99
C LEU A 332 -19.58 -26.00 -3.12
N GLY A 333 -19.99 -25.76 -1.89
CA GLY A 333 -20.35 -26.77 -0.91
C GLY A 333 -21.69 -27.48 -1.20
N PRO A 334 -22.01 -28.54 -0.46
CA PRO A 334 -23.31 -29.25 -0.60
C PRO A 334 -24.50 -28.37 -0.22
N ALA A 335 -25.68 -28.76 -0.72
CA ALA A 335 -26.94 -28.01 -0.66
C ALA A 335 -27.44 -27.62 0.75
N ALA A 336 -26.89 -28.19 1.82
CA ALA A 336 -27.28 -27.92 3.20
C ALA A 336 -27.07 -26.46 3.67
N LEU A 337 -26.42 -25.61 2.85
CA LEU A 337 -26.17 -24.19 3.14
C LEU A 337 -26.93 -23.27 2.17
N ALA A 338 -28.22 -23.54 2.02
CA ALA A 338 -29.12 -22.85 1.11
C ALA A 338 -29.21 -21.33 1.29
N ARG A 339 -29.27 -20.84 2.51
CA ARG A 339 -29.44 -19.40 2.82
C ARG A 339 -28.34 -18.49 2.26
N PRO A 340 -27.03 -18.84 2.31
CA PRO A 340 -25.99 -18.03 1.70
C PRO A 340 -26.14 -17.86 0.19
N LYS A 341 -26.51 -18.94 -0.53
CA LYS A 341 -26.67 -18.92 -1.98
C LYS A 341 -27.79 -17.96 -2.41
N ARG A 342 -28.93 -18.01 -1.71
CA ARG A 342 -30.08 -17.13 -1.97
C ARG A 342 -29.74 -15.65 -1.73
N ALA A 343 -29.08 -15.33 -0.61
CA ALA A 343 -28.65 -13.99 -0.31
C ALA A 343 -27.65 -13.48 -1.36
N LEU A 344 -26.73 -14.35 -1.78
CA LEU A 344 -25.74 -14.04 -2.81
C LEU A 344 -26.42 -13.78 -4.17
N ALA A 345 -27.40 -14.62 -4.56
CA ALA A 345 -28.19 -14.42 -5.77
C ALA A 345 -28.93 -13.08 -5.77
N TYR A 346 -29.55 -12.74 -4.65
CA TYR A 346 -30.24 -11.47 -4.49
C TYR A 346 -29.30 -10.27 -4.72
N PHE A 347 -28.15 -10.26 -4.02
CA PHE A 347 -27.19 -9.18 -4.16
C PHE A 347 -26.53 -9.13 -5.53
N SER A 348 -26.11 -10.29 -6.02
CA SER A 348 -25.48 -10.39 -7.33
C SER A 348 -26.44 -9.93 -8.44
N GLY A 349 -27.70 -10.32 -8.33
CA GLY A 349 -28.73 -9.91 -9.27
C GLY A 349 -29.00 -8.40 -9.21
N LEU A 350 -29.11 -7.82 -7.99
CA LEU A 350 -29.30 -6.37 -7.85
C LEU A 350 -28.07 -5.58 -8.28
N THR A 351 -26.87 -6.07 -7.97
CA THR A 351 -25.62 -5.42 -8.40
C THR A 351 -25.49 -5.45 -9.91
N ALA A 352 -25.73 -6.61 -10.55
CA ALA A 352 -25.72 -6.72 -12.00
C ALA A 352 -26.79 -5.83 -12.65
N SER A 353 -27.98 -5.76 -12.08
CA SER A 353 -29.04 -4.85 -12.53
C SER A 353 -28.61 -3.40 -12.44
N ALA A 354 -28.07 -2.97 -11.30
CA ALA A 354 -27.61 -1.59 -11.11
C ALA A 354 -26.50 -1.22 -12.10
N LEU A 355 -25.53 -2.12 -12.34
CA LEU A 355 -24.47 -1.90 -13.32
C LEU A 355 -25.02 -1.78 -14.75
N LEU A 356 -25.96 -2.65 -15.15
CA LEU A 356 -26.61 -2.59 -16.44
C LEU A 356 -27.41 -1.29 -16.61
N LEU A 357 -28.16 -0.86 -15.58
CA LEU A 357 -28.92 0.39 -15.59
C LEU A 357 -28.01 1.61 -15.69
N VAL A 358 -26.96 1.68 -14.89
CA VAL A 358 -25.98 2.79 -14.92
C VAL A 358 -25.28 2.84 -16.27
N TYR A 359 -24.80 1.70 -16.77
CA TYR A 359 -24.10 1.66 -18.05
C TYR A 359 -25.03 1.95 -19.23
N GLY A 360 -26.27 1.46 -19.18
CA GLY A 360 -27.30 1.78 -20.15
C GLY A 360 -27.65 3.27 -20.16
N ALA A 361 -27.80 3.87 -18.99
CA ALA A 361 -28.04 5.31 -18.87
C ALA A 361 -26.88 6.17 -19.41
N LEU A 362 -25.64 5.76 -19.15
CA LEU A 362 -24.45 6.43 -19.70
C LEU A 362 -24.38 6.37 -21.23
N ARG A 363 -24.83 5.26 -21.82
CA ARG A 363 -24.88 5.08 -23.28
C ARG A 363 -26.05 5.80 -23.95
N LEU A 364 -27.19 5.89 -23.25
CA LEU A 364 -28.40 6.52 -23.79
C LEU A 364 -28.36 8.05 -23.64
N PHE A 365 -27.87 8.53 -22.51
CA PHE A 365 -27.87 9.96 -22.14
C PHE A 365 -26.46 10.49 -21.82
N PRO A 366 -25.47 10.40 -22.73
CA PRO A 366 -24.11 10.82 -22.42
C PRO A 366 -24.03 12.31 -22.04
N GLY A 367 -24.87 13.17 -22.64
CA GLY A 367 -24.91 14.62 -22.36
C GLY A 367 -25.30 14.96 -20.92
N ALA A 368 -26.12 14.14 -20.26
CA ALA A 368 -26.54 14.35 -18.86
C ALA A 368 -25.40 14.19 -17.85
N TRP A 369 -24.32 13.56 -18.26
CA TRP A 369 -23.17 13.20 -17.40
C TRP A 369 -21.94 14.06 -17.69
N HIS A 370 -21.98 14.93 -18.73
CA HIS A 370 -20.92 15.90 -18.98
C HIS A 370 -20.74 16.83 -17.76
N GLY A 371 -19.50 17.02 -17.36
CA GLY A 371 -19.14 17.81 -16.17
C GLY A 371 -19.26 17.09 -14.84
N ARG A 372 -19.99 15.96 -14.76
CA ARG A 372 -20.08 15.12 -13.54
C ARG A 372 -19.12 13.93 -13.56
N LEU A 373 -18.79 13.46 -14.75
CA LEU A 373 -17.77 12.40 -14.96
C LEU A 373 -16.73 12.95 -15.93
N SER A 374 -15.48 12.53 -15.78
CA SER A 374 -14.43 12.87 -16.75
C SER A 374 -14.86 12.41 -18.14
N ASN A 375 -14.77 13.30 -19.13
CA ASN A 375 -15.17 13.01 -20.53
C ASN A 375 -14.45 11.79 -21.11
N SER A 376 -13.21 11.54 -20.69
CA SER A 376 -12.43 10.35 -21.08
C SER A 376 -13.01 9.02 -20.56
N ARG A 377 -13.92 9.07 -19.57
CA ARG A 377 -14.56 7.90 -18.98
C ARG A 377 -15.96 7.64 -19.49
N LEU A 378 -16.52 8.59 -20.22
CA LEU A 378 -17.86 8.41 -20.80
C LEU A 378 -17.77 7.47 -22.00
N PRO A 379 -18.61 6.42 -22.06
CA PRO A 379 -18.68 5.56 -23.24
C PRO A 379 -19.27 6.35 -24.41
N PRO A 380 -18.88 6.04 -25.66
CA PRO A 380 -19.49 6.66 -26.81
C PRO A 380 -21.01 6.41 -26.83
N SER A 381 -21.78 7.38 -27.36
CA SER A 381 -23.23 7.26 -27.48
C SER A 381 -23.60 6.02 -28.31
N ALA A 382 -24.52 5.23 -27.78
CA ALA A 382 -25.08 4.07 -28.49
C ALA A 382 -26.53 3.87 -27.99
N PRO A 383 -27.49 4.62 -28.55
CA PRO A 383 -28.86 4.67 -28.01
C PRO A 383 -29.56 3.31 -27.97
N LEU A 384 -29.46 2.51 -29.03
CA LEU A 384 -30.08 1.18 -29.08
C LEU A 384 -29.48 0.23 -28.02
N LEU A 385 -28.15 0.22 -27.90
CA LEU A 385 -27.48 -0.58 -26.88
C LEU A 385 -27.81 -0.06 -25.48
N GLY A 386 -27.87 1.26 -25.29
CA GLY A 386 -28.25 1.89 -24.03
C GLY A 386 -29.66 1.49 -23.60
N ALA A 387 -30.63 1.57 -24.51
CA ALA A 387 -32.00 1.15 -24.26
C ALA A 387 -32.12 -0.34 -23.96
N ALA A 388 -31.43 -1.21 -24.69
CA ALA A 388 -31.40 -2.65 -24.46
C ALA A 388 -30.81 -2.98 -23.06
N LEU A 389 -29.70 -2.34 -22.67
CA LEU A 389 -29.08 -2.51 -21.35
C LEU A 389 -30.00 -2.02 -20.21
N LEU A 390 -30.70 -0.89 -20.40
CA LEU A 390 -31.69 -0.42 -19.43
C LEU A 390 -32.85 -1.42 -19.28
N ALA A 391 -33.39 -1.91 -20.38
CA ALA A 391 -34.46 -2.92 -20.35
C ALA A 391 -33.99 -4.20 -19.68
N CYS A 392 -32.83 -4.74 -20.04
CA CYS A 392 -32.23 -5.93 -19.40
C CYS A 392 -31.97 -5.69 -17.90
N GLY A 393 -31.44 -4.54 -17.53
CA GLY A 393 -31.20 -4.19 -16.14
C GLY A 393 -32.49 -4.12 -15.32
N LEU A 394 -33.55 -3.52 -15.86
CA LEU A 394 -34.85 -3.43 -15.20
C LEU A 394 -35.49 -4.83 -15.07
N LEU A 395 -35.50 -5.63 -16.14
CA LEU A 395 -36.03 -6.99 -16.10
C LEU A 395 -35.29 -7.87 -15.10
N LEU A 396 -33.96 -7.77 -15.04
CA LEU A 396 -33.14 -8.49 -14.07
C LEU A 396 -33.43 -8.02 -12.64
N ALA A 397 -33.60 -6.71 -12.41
CA ALA A 397 -34.01 -6.18 -11.11
C ALA A 397 -35.34 -6.75 -10.66
N LEU A 398 -36.37 -6.67 -11.50
CA LEU A 398 -37.70 -7.17 -11.21
C LEU A 398 -37.69 -8.69 -10.96
N TYR A 399 -36.97 -9.45 -11.81
CA TYR A 399 -36.81 -10.88 -11.60
C TYR A 399 -36.13 -11.20 -10.26
N THR A 400 -35.05 -10.49 -9.94
CA THR A 400 -34.28 -10.68 -8.70
C THR A 400 -35.12 -10.35 -7.46
N LEU A 401 -35.83 -9.23 -7.49
CA LEU A 401 -36.73 -8.82 -6.41
C LEU A 401 -37.87 -9.83 -6.21
N LYS A 402 -38.50 -10.28 -7.30
CA LYS A 402 -39.62 -11.21 -7.24
C LYS A 402 -39.21 -12.62 -6.79
N LYS A 403 -38.07 -13.14 -7.26
CA LYS A 403 -37.65 -14.53 -7.02
C LYS A 403 -36.78 -14.70 -5.77
N PHE A 404 -35.92 -13.73 -5.46
CA PHE A 404 -34.95 -13.84 -4.38
C PHE A 404 -35.18 -12.84 -3.24
N GLY A 405 -36.06 -11.84 -3.44
CA GLY A 405 -36.36 -10.80 -2.45
C GLY A 405 -37.35 -11.21 -1.37
N GLN A 406 -38.22 -12.18 -1.64
CA GLN A 406 -39.16 -12.68 -0.63
C GLN A 406 -38.42 -13.42 0.49
N ALA A 407 -38.80 -13.07 1.67
CA ALA A 407 -38.11 -13.22 2.92
C ALA A 407 -37.37 -14.53 3.16
N ALA A 408 -36.31 -14.39 3.88
CA ALA A 408 -35.49 -15.37 4.57
C ALA A 408 -36.26 -16.31 5.54
N SER A 409 -37.61 -16.36 5.50
CA SER A 409 -38.46 -17.13 6.42
C SER A 409 -38.91 -18.49 5.91
N ALA A 410 -38.75 -18.80 4.63
CA ALA A 410 -39.08 -20.11 4.12
C ALA A 410 -37.83 -21.00 4.09
N ASP A 411 -37.82 -21.96 4.95
CA ASP A 411 -36.82 -23.01 5.11
C ASP A 411 -37.08 -24.09 4.04
N ASP A 412 -36.92 -23.70 2.77
CA ASP A 412 -37.29 -24.57 1.66
C ASP A 412 -36.05 -24.99 0.85
N GLY A 413 -35.40 -26.08 1.30
CA GLY A 413 -34.29 -26.71 0.57
C GLY A 413 -34.64 -27.09 -0.88
N SER A 414 -35.93 -27.20 -1.21
CA SER A 414 -36.44 -27.43 -2.56
C SER A 414 -36.24 -26.22 -3.47
N PHE A 415 -36.26 -25.00 -2.94
CA PHE A 415 -36.08 -23.76 -3.70
C PHE A 415 -34.70 -23.66 -4.33
N GLU A 416 -33.66 -23.98 -3.58
CA GLU A 416 -32.28 -23.85 -4.10
C GLU A 416 -31.93 -24.90 -5.13
N ALA A 417 -32.33 -26.15 -4.91
CA ALA A 417 -32.15 -27.20 -5.91
C ALA A 417 -32.83 -26.82 -7.24
N LYS A 418 -34.01 -26.19 -7.17
CA LYS A 418 -34.77 -25.74 -8.34
C LYS A 418 -34.13 -24.54 -9.05
N TYR A 419 -33.53 -23.61 -8.29
CA TYR A 419 -32.99 -22.35 -8.81
C TYR A 419 -31.47 -22.27 -8.78
N GLU A 420 -30.75 -23.32 -8.43
CA GLU A 420 -29.30 -23.33 -8.27
C GLU A 420 -28.57 -22.79 -9.53
N ARG A 421 -28.98 -23.19 -10.71
CA ARG A 421 -28.40 -22.70 -11.98
C ARG A 421 -28.56 -21.17 -12.12
N ALA A 422 -29.76 -20.65 -11.81
CA ALA A 422 -30.02 -19.21 -11.89
C ALA A 422 -29.20 -18.43 -10.83
N VAL A 423 -29.06 -18.97 -9.64
CA VAL A 423 -28.25 -18.40 -8.56
C VAL A 423 -26.78 -18.32 -8.97
N LEU A 424 -26.24 -19.40 -9.53
CA LEU A 424 -24.85 -19.46 -9.96
C LEU A 424 -24.60 -18.62 -11.21
N ALA A 425 -25.58 -18.57 -12.14
CA ALA A 425 -25.51 -17.67 -13.29
C ALA A 425 -25.45 -16.21 -12.85
N LEU A 426 -26.30 -15.79 -11.88
CA LEU A 426 -26.28 -14.44 -11.36
C LEU A 426 -24.96 -14.10 -10.64
N LEU A 427 -24.38 -15.04 -9.90
CA LEU A 427 -23.07 -14.87 -9.31
C LEU A 427 -21.99 -14.72 -10.41
N GLY A 428 -21.99 -15.59 -11.40
CA GLY A 428 -21.09 -15.53 -12.55
C GLY A 428 -21.19 -14.20 -13.30
N VAL A 429 -22.41 -13.75 -13.59
CA VAL A 429 -22.66 -12.45 -14.24
C VAL A 429 -22.19 -11.29 -13.35
N ALA A 430 -22.50 -11.32 -12.05
CA ALA A 430 -22.06 -10.28 -11.11
C ALA A 430 -20.54 -10.22 -10.95
N ALA A 431 -19.84 -11.35 -11.11
CA ALA A 431 -18.38 -11.38 -11.14
C ALA A 431 -17.84 -10.92 -12.49
N ALA A 432 -18.46 -11.33 -13.60
CA ALA A 432 -18.02 -11.00 -14.95
C ALA A 432 -18.11 -9.50 -15.27
N ILE A 433 -19.17 -8.81 -14.85
CA ILE A 433 -19.37 -7.39 -15.15
C ILE A 433 -18.22 -6.51 -14.60
N PRO A 434 -17.84 -6.57 -13.31
CA PRO A 434 -16.70 -5.81 -12.81
C PRO A 434 -15.38 -6.19 -13.50
N ILE A 435 -15.18 -7.45 -13.87
CA ILE A 435 -13.98 -7.87 -14.63
C ILE A 435 -13.92 -7.14 -15.97
N VAL A 436 -15.02 -7.12 -16.73
CA VAL A 436 -15.09 -6.42 -18.02
C VAL A 436 -14.92 -4.91 -17.85
N LEU A 437 -15.58 -4.29 -16.86
CA LEU A 437 -15.49 -2.87 -16.61
C LEU A 437 -14.08 -2.43 -16.22
N VAL A 438 -13.44 -3.18 -15.34
CA VAL A 438 -12.05 -2.89 -14.90
C VAL A 438 -11.07 -3.13 -16.04
N GLY A 439 -11.18 -4.26 -16.75
CA GLY A 439 -10.32 -4.57 -17.89
C GLY A 439 -10.43 -3.52 -19.00
N ARG A 440 -11.65 -3.08 -19.30
CA ARG A 440 -11.89 -1.99 -20.26
C ARG A 440 -11.29 -0.66 -19.79
N ASP A 441 -11.50 -0.27 -18.53
CA ASP A 441 -10.96 0.99 -18.01
C ASP A 441 -9.43 0.95 -17.96
N LEU A 442 -8.83 -0.18 -17.64
CA LEU A 442 -7.39 -0.38 -17.72
C LEU A 442 -6.82 -0.19 -19.14
N SER A 443 -7.60 -0.53 -20.17
CA SER A 443 -7.21 -0.37 -21.58
C SER A 443 -7.56 1.01 -22.17
N THR A 444 -8.33 1.85 -21.47
CA THR A 444 -8.78 3.16 -21.95
C THR A 444 -7.71 4.22 -21.72
N ALA A 445 -7.47 5.11 -22.70
CA ALA A 445 -6.59 6.25 -22.56
C ALA A 445 -7.08 7.20 -21.44
N VAL A 446 -6.13 7.70 -20.64
CA VAL A 446 -6.43 8.58 -19.49
C VAL A 446 -6.55 10.02 -19.90
N PHE A 447 -5.70 10.47 -20.82
CA PHE A 447 -5.65 11.84 -21.32
C PHE A 447 -5.86 11.84 -22.83
N SER A 448 -6.77 12.66 -23.33
CA SER A 448 -7.06 12.76 -24.76
C SER A 448 -6.09 13.68 -25.50
N ASP A 449 -5.41 14.56 -24.79
CA ASP A 449 -4.51 15.60 -25.30
C ASP A 449 -3.02 15.23 -25.21
N ILE A 450 -2.70 14.07 -24.70
CA ILE A 450 -1.33 13.58 -24.55
C ILE A 450 -1.23 12.21 -25.21
N GLU A 451 -0.25 12.03 -26.09
CA GLU A 451 0.14 10.71 -26.55
C GLU A 451 0.42 9.84 -25.35
N GLY A 452 -0.36 8.81 -25.16
CA GLY A 452 -0.26 8.04 -23.97
C GLY A 452 -0.92 6.69 -24.11
N GLN A 453 -0.39 5.79 -23.32
CA GLN A 453 -0.94 4.46 -23.18
C GLN A 453 -2.16 4.46 -22.27
N ALA A 454 -2.81 3.33 -22.25
CA ALA A 454 -3.95 3.03 -21.42
C ALA A 454 -3.70 3.33 -19.92
N ARG A 455 -4.78 3.38 -19.16
CA ARG A 455 -4.76 3.60 -17.71
C ARG A 455 -3.81 2.66 -16.97
N LEU A 456 -3.63 1.43 -17.45
CA LEU A 456 -2.67 0.49 -16.89
C LEU A 456 -1.27 1.12 -16.71
N MET A 457 -0.80 1.89 -17.69
CA MET A 457 0.51 2.56 -17.63
C MET A 457 0.52 3.75 -16.67
N HIS A 458 -0.63 4.36 -16.41
CA HIS A 458 -0.77 5.53 -15.54
C HIS A 458 -1.14 5.18 -14.08
N LEU A 459 -1.35 3.91 -13.74
CA LEU A 459 -1.79 3.51 -12.38
C LEU A 459 -0.87 4.03 -11.28
N PHE A 460 0.44 4.05 -11.53
CA PHE A 460 1.43 4.44 -10.54
C PHE A 460 2.02 5.84 -10.78
N THR A 461 1.51 6.56 -11.76
CA THR A 461 1.97 7.93 -12.05
C THR A 461 1.06 9.00 -11.44
N TYR A 462 0.02 8.58 -10.73
CA TYR A 462 -1.02 9.44 -10.13
C TYR A 462 -1.68 10.36 -11.18
N ASN A 463 -1.88 11.63 -10.86
CA ASN A 463 -2.40 12.64 -11.78
C ASN A 463 -1.32 13.30 -12.66
N TYR A 464 -0.06 12.87 -12.53
CA TYR A 464 0.99 13.43 -13.37
C TYR A 464 0.77 13.07 -14.84
N ARG A 465 0.64 14.10 -15.68
CA ARG A 465 0.56 13.93 -17.13
C ARG A 465 1.91 13.49 -17.67
N ARG A 466 1.97 12.31 -18.26
CA ARG A 466 3.18 11.76 -18.87
C ARG A 466 2.83 11.20 -20.23
N ALA A 467 3.57 11.60 -21.26
CA ALA A 467 3.54 10.91 -22.53
C ALA A 467 4.30 9.57 -22.40
N TRP A 468 3.74 8.51 -22.96
CA TRP A 468 4.35 7.20 -23.01
C TRP A 468 4.69 6.84 -24.45
N PRO A 469 5.83 6.16 -24.72
CA PRO A 469 6.16 5.71 -26.06
C PRO A 469 5.05 4.81 -26.62
N ALA A 470 4.56 5.11 -27.83
CA ALA A 470 3.37 4.49 -28.39
C ALA A 470 3.50 2.97 -28.57
N ASP A 471 4.65 2.49 -29.00
CA ASP A 471 4.80 1.11 -29.48
C ASP A 471 5.43 0.13 -28.48
N SER A 472 6.23 0.61 -27.53
CA SER A 472 7.03 -0.26 -26.67
C SER A 472 6.30 -0.78 -25.42
N LEU A 473 5.16 -0.19 -25.05
CA LEU A 473 4.45 -0.47 -23.80
C LEU A 473 2.94 -0.69 -24.01
N ASN A 474 2.56 -1.19 -25.17
CA ASN A 474 1.16 -1.51 -25.46
C ASN A 474 0.80 -2.91 -24.99
N PHE A 475 0.12 -2.99 -23.86
CA PHE A 475 -0.33 -4.24 -23.25
C PHE A 475 -1.83 -4.55 -23.49
N ASN A 476 -2.51 -3.79 -24.37
CA ASN A 476 -3.96 -3.92 -24.57
C ASN A 476 -4.39 -5.31 -25.05
N GLY A 477 -3.60 -5.96 -25.92
CA GLY A 477 -3.90 -7.32 -26.42
C GLY A 477 -3.92 -8.35 -25.30
N ILE A 478 -2.87 -8.38 -24.48
CA ILE A 478 -2.76 -9.32 -23.36
C ILE A 478 -3.81 -9.03 -22.27
N LEU A 479 -4.08 -7.76 -21.98
CA LEU A 479 -5.11 -7.35 -21.03
C LEU A 479 -6.51 -7.79 -21.51
N SER A 480 -6.81 -7.63 -22.80
CA SER A 480 -8.07 -8.08 -23.39
C SER A 480 -8.22 -9.60 -23.33
N ALA A 481 -7.12 -10.35 -23.57
CA ALA A 481 -7.12 -11.80 -23.45
C ALA A 481 -7.40 -12.26 -22.00
N PHE A 482 -6.72 -11.70 -21.02
CA PHE A 482 -7.01 -11.99 -19.60
C PHE A 482 -8.44 -11.62 -19.21
N THR A 483 -8.92 -10.46 -19.64
CA THR A 483 -10.29 -10.01 -19.38
C THR A 483 -11.31 -10.97 -19.95
N LEU A 484 -11.15 -11.38 -21.22
CA LEU A 484 -12.04 -12.33 -21.88
C LEU A 484 -12.07 -13.70 -21.20
N VAL A 485 -10.89 -14.28 -20.96
CA VAL A 485 -10.77 -15.59 -20.32
C VAL A 485 -11.37 -15.57 -18.92
N CYS A 486 -11.03 -14.58 -18.10
CA CYS A 486 -11.60 -14.46 -16.75
C CYS A 486 -13.11 -14.25 -16.77
N THR A 487 -13.64 -13.49 -17.74
CA THR A 487 -15.08 -13.30 -17.94
C THR A 487 -15.79 -14.61 -18.26
N VAL A 488 -15.25 -15.39 -19.21
CA VAL A 488 -15.81 -16.69 -19.59
C VAL A 488 -15.78 -17.67 -18.40
N LEU A 489 -14.69 -17.72 -17.67
CA LEU A 489 -14.56 -18.57 -16.49
C LEU A 489 -15.51 -18.14 -15.36
N ALA A 490 -15.69 -16.83 -15.13
CA ALA A 490 -16.68 -16.34 -14.18
C ALA A 490 -18.11 -16.74 -14.56
N LEU A 491 -18.46 -16.63 -15.84
CA LEU A 491 -19.76 -17.12 -16.36
C LEU A 491 -19.89 -18.64 -16.24
N GLY A 492 -18.79 -19.38 -16.25
CA GLY A 492 -18.79 -20.84 -16.07
C GLY A 492 -19.40 -21.33 -14.76
N PHE A 493 -19.56 -20.46 -13.76
CA PHE A 493 -20.31 -20.74 -12.54
C PHE A 493 -21.79 -21.08 -12.79
N ALA A 494 -22.35 -20.71 -13.93
CA ALA A 494 -23.71 -21.05 -14.32
C ALA A 494 -23.95 -22.58 -14.45
N TRP A 495 -22.90 -23.35 -14.72
CA TRP A 495 -22.98 -24.79 -14.92
C TRP A 495 -22.48 -25.56 -13.71
N PRO A 496 -23.33 -26.31 -13.01
CA PRO A 496 -22.97 -27.08 -11.81
C PRO A 496 -21.77 -28.02 -12.03
N SER A 497 -21.71 -28.68 -13.21
CA SER A 497 -20.62 -29.60 -13.56
C SER A 497 -19.30 -28.91 -13.84
N LEU A 498 -19.31 -27.65 -14.27
CA LEU A 498 -18.09 -26.88 -14.64
C LEU A 498 -17.60 -25.97 -13.56
N ARG A 499 -18.44 -25.58 -12.60
CA ARG A 499 -18.15 -24.48 -11.65
C ARG A 499 -16.84 -24.65 -10.86
N ARG A 500 -16.52 -25.88 -10.39
CA ARG A 500 -15.26 -26.14 -9.67
C ARG A 500 -14.05 -26.00 -10.59
N HIS A 501 -14.16 -26.55 -11.81
CA HIS A 501 -13.10 -26.44 -12.80
C HIS A 501 -12.92 -24.98 -13.27
N ALA A 502 -14.02 -24.26 -13.49
CA ALA A 502 -14.00 -22.85 -13.85
C ALA A 502 -13.30 -22.00 -12.77
N LEU A 503 -13.59 -22.23 -11.47
CA LEU A 503 -12.91 -21.54 -10.39
C LEU A 503 -11.44 -21.92 -10.29
N ALA A 504 -11.08 -23.19 -10.43
CA ALA A 504 -9.70 -23.63 -10.41
C ALA A 504 -8.89 -23.00 -11.55
N LEU A 505 -9.45 -23.02 -12.78
CA LEU A 505 -8.83 -22.35 -13.92
C LEU A 505 -8.75 -20.84 -13.74
N PHE A 506 -9.79 -20.22 -13.17
CA PHE A 506 -9.78 -18.79 -12.85
C PHE A 506 -8.63 -18.44 -11.89
N ALA A 507 -8.42 -19.27 -10.85
CA ALA A 507 -7.30 -19.09 -9.93
C ALA A 507 -5.95 -19.22 -10.65
N VAL A 508 -5.78 -20.20 -11.54
CA VAL A 508 -4.57 -20.35 -12.35
C VAL A 508 -4.34 -19.12 -13.22
N VAL A 509 -5.38 -18.65 -13.93
CA VAL A 509 -5.29 -17.45 -14.78
C VAL A 509 -4.96 -16.20 -13.96
N ALA A 510 -5.50 -16.08 -12.74
CA ALA A 510 -5.17 -14.99 -11.84
C ALA A 510 -3.69 -15.03 -11.36
N VAL A 511 -3.13 -16.23 -11.15
CA VAL A 511 -1.70 -16.42 -10.86
C VAL A 511 -0.86 -16.01 -12.09
N LEU A 512 -1.26 -16.45 -13.29
CA LEU A 512 -0.57 -16.07 -14.54
C LEU A 512 -0.64 -14.56 -14.78
N TRP A 513 -1.77 -13.91 -14.49
CA TRP A 513 -1.87 -12.45 -14.51
C TRP A 513 -0.86 -11.79 -13.56
N THR A 514 -0.75 -12.33 -12.36
CA THR A 514 0.20 -11.80 -11.36
C THR A 514 1.65 -11.99 -11.83
N ALA A 515 2.01 -13.17 -12.32
CA ALA A 515 3.32 -13.46 -12.87
C ALA A 515 3.66 -12.53 -14.06
N TRP A 516 2.73 -12.39 -15.00
CA TRP A 516 2.89 -11.44 -16.11
C TRP A 516 3.07 -10.00 -15.61
N GLY A 517 2.28 -9.59 -14.62
CA GLY A 517 2.37 -8.27 -14.02
C GLY A 517 3.74 -8.00 -13.37
N LEU A 518 4.36 -9.03 -12.77
CA LEU A 518 5.67 -8.92 -12.14
C LEU A 518 6.82 -8.97 -13.15
N ASP A 519 6.80 -9.95 -14.04
CA ASP A 519 7.95 -10.28 -14.88
C ASP A 519 7.96 -9.53 -16.21
N VAL A 520 6.80 -9.07 -16.67
CA VAL A 520 6.69 -8.34 -17.94
C VAL A 520 6.32 -6.88 -17.71
N TYR A 521 5.14 -6.63 -17.11
CA TYR A 521 4.64 -5.26 -16.95
C TYR A 521 5.53 -4.38 -16.06
N LEU A 522 5.87 -4.83 -14.83
CA LEU A 522 6.69 -4.06 -13.91
C LEU A 522 8.11 -3.89 -14.45
N VAL A 523 8.69 -4.92 -15.04
CA VAL A 523 10.04 -4.85 -15.63
C VAL A 523 10.08 -3.86 -16.77
N SER A 524 9.09 -3.90 -17.68
CA SER A 524 9.02 -2.98 -18.83
C SER A 524 8.71 -1.53 -18.43
N ALA A 525 7.92 -1.31 -17.38
CA ALA A 525 7.53 0.02 -16.94
C ALA A 525 8.55 0.67 -15.97
N SER A 526 9.35 -0.13 -15.24
CA SER A 526 10.25 0.36 -14.18
C SER A 526 11.30 1.38 -14.66
N PRO A 527 11.89 1.28 -15.86
CA PRO A 527 12.82 2.30 -16.35
C PRO A 527 12.22 3.71 -16.38
N HIS A 528 10.91 3.80 -16.62
CA HIS A 528 10.19 5.07 -16.71
C HIS A 528 9.81 5.68 -15.35
N TRP A 529 9.94 4.91 -14.25
CA TRP A 529 9.66 5.39 -12.89
C TRP A 529 10.91 5.82 -12.14
N GLY A 530 12.06 5.24 -12.50
CA GLY A 530 13.36 5.51 -11.90
C GLY A 530 14.23 6.43 -12.75
N GLN A 531 15.47 6.60 -12.32
CA GLN A 531 16.49 7.41 -13.01
C GLN A 531 17.73 6.58 -13.37
N ARG A 532 17.71 5.27 -13.11
CA ARG A 532 18.86 4.39 -13.30
C ARG A 532 19.40 4.46 -14.72
N GLU A 533 18.54 4.25 -15.69
CA GLU A 533 18.92 4.17 -17.11
C GLU A 533 19.46 5.50 -17.63
N THR A 534 18.86 6.61 -17.23
CA THR A 534 19.34 7.94 -17.59
C THR A 534 20.71 8.25 -16.98
N ILE A 535 20.94 7.85 -15.73
CA ILE A 535 22.23 8.05 -15.06
C ILE A 535 23.30 7.11 -15.62
N LEU A 536 22.96 5.88 -16.02
CA LEU A 536 23.88 5.01 -16.75
C LEU A 536 24.27 5.62 -18.10
N ALA A 537 23.34 6.28 -18.81
CA ALA A 537 23.67 7.00 -20.05
C ALA A 537 24.64 8.17 -19.79
N TYR A 538 24.51 8.88 -18.66
CA TYR A 538 25.54 9.86 -18.25
C TYR A 538 26.90 9.19 -18.05
N TYR A 539 26.99 8.10 -17.28
CA TYR A 539 28.25 7.42 -17.04
C TYR A 539 28.90 6.88 -18.31
N ALA A 540 28.10 6.46 -19.29
CA ALA A 540 28.61 6.02 -20.60
C ALA A 540 29.11 7.19 -21.48
N ALA A 541 28.50 8.37 -21.31
CA ALA A 541 28.83 9.53 -22.18
C ALA A 541 29.93 10.43 -21.63
N ARG A 542 30.19 10.42 -20.31
CA ARG A 542 31.23 11.24 -19.70
C ARG A 542 32.63 10.74 -20.05
N LYS A 543 33.56 11.66 -20.22
CA LYS A 543 34.97 11.33 -20.48
C LYS A 543 35.80 11.17 -19.21
N GLY A 544 35.40 11.86 -18.13
CA GLY A 544 36.12 11.80 -16.87
C GLY A 544 35.31 12.38 -15.70
N PRO A 545 35.81 12.23 -14.46
CA PRO A 545 35.14 12.74 -13.25
C PRO A 545 35.13 14.27 -13.19
N GLU A 546 35.92 14.97 -13.99
CA GLU A 546 35.98 16.43 -14.12
C GLU A 546 34.79 17.01 -14.89
N GLU A 547 34.00 16.18 -15.57
CA GLU A 547 32.76 16.58 -16.21
C GLU A 547 31.59 16.48 -15.20
N PRO A 548 31.19 17.60 -14.58
CA PRO A 548 30.22 17.56 -13.47
C PRO A 548 28.82 17.14 -13.93
N PHE A 549 28.14 16.42 -13.05
CA PHE A 549 26.75 16.02 -13.19
C PHE A 549 25.87 16.82 -12.23
N VAL A 550 24.83 17.45 -12.73
CA VAL A 550 24.00 18.42 -11.99
C VAL A 550 22.53 18.05 -12.12
N ALA A 551 21.79 18.11 -11.03
CA ALA A 551 20.34 17.98 -11.03
C ALA A 551 19.69 19.37 -11.15
N TYR A 552 18.97 19.61 -12.24
CA TYR A 552 18.32 20.88 -12.53
C TYR A 552 16.81 20.80 -12.28
N GLN A 553 16.29 21.66 -11.40
CA GLN A 553 14.91 21.74 -10.97
C GLN A 553 14.35 20.41 -10.50
N MET A 554 15.14 19.62 -9.82
CA MET A 554 14.71 18.31 -9.34
C MET A 554 15.47 17.86 -8.09
N ASN A 555 14.81 16.99 -7.32
CA ASN A 555 15.37 16.31 -6.17
C ASN A 555 14.54 15.03 -5.93
N TRP A 556 14.69 14.07 -6.83
CA TRP A 556 13.92 12.82 -6.84
C TRP A 556 14.63 11.66 -6.13
N LYS A 557 15.82 11.91 -5.58
CA LYS A 557 16.66 10.95 -4.85
C LYS A 557 17.36 9.89 -5.70
N GLY A 558 16.89 9.58 -6.91
CA GLY A 558 17.59 8.65 -7.80
C GLY A 558 18.96 9.19 -8.22
N GLU A 559 19.04 10.47 -8.57
CA GLU A 559 20.31 11.15 -8.89
C GLU A 559 21.31 11.06 -7.74
N ASN A 560 20.84 11.17 -6.50
CA ASN A 560 21.70 11.05 -5.32
C ASN A 560 22.12 9.61 -5.07
N PHE A 561 21.17 8.66 -5.17
CA PHE A 561 21.43 7.25 -4.91
C PHE A 561 22.48 6.68 -5.86
N TYR A 562 22.30 6.89 -7.17
CA TYR A 562 23.22 6.33 -8.18
C TYR A 562 24.55 7.06 -8.30
N THR A 563 24.69 8.24 -7.69
CA THR A 563 25.95 9.02 -7.70
C THR A 563 26.61 9.11 -6.32
N GLY A 564 26.09 8.40 -5.31
CA GLY A 564 26.66 8.40 -3.97
C GLY A 564 26.56 9.78 -3.28
N ASN A 565 25.44 10.50 -3.46
CA ASN A 565 25.20 11.84 -2.92
C ASN A 565 26.19 12.92 -3.37
N ARG A 566 26.75 12.81 -4.59
CA ARG A 566 27.75 13.75 -5.12
C ARG A 566 27.20 14.75 -6.12
N VAL A 567 25.89 14.77 -6.34
CA VAL A 567 25.24 15.62 -7.34
C VAL A 567 24.79 16.94 -6.72
N PRO A 568 25.27 18.10 -7.21
CA PRO A 568 24.65 19.38 -6.93
C PRO A 568 23.20 19.38 -7.43
N ALA A 569 22.23 19.67 -6.55
CA ALA A 569 20.82 19.64 -6.89
C ALA A 569 20.19 21.03 -6.71
N PHE A 570 19.76 21.63 -7.81
CA PHE A 570 19.05 22.91 -7.81
C PHE A 570 17.55 22.64 -7.96
N VAL A 571 16.83 22.71 -6.84
CA VAL A 571 15.37 22.43 -6.80
C VAL A 571 14.59 23.54 -7.52
N SER A 572 15.07 24.78 -7.42
CA SER A 572 14.51 25.93 -8.12
C SER A 572 15.51 26.50 -9.14
N SER A 573 15.00 26.99 -10.24
CA SER A 573 15.78 27.79 -11.20
C SER A 573 16.16 29.16 -10.62
N GLY A 574 17.11 29.85 -11.22
CA GLY A 574 17.38 31.24 -10.94
C GLY A 574 18.81 31.55 -10.52
N ALA A 575 18.97 32.60 -9.67
CA ALA A 575 20.27 33.22 -9.41
C ALA A 575 21.34 32.24 -8.88
N LYS A 576 20.98 31.33 -7.99
CA LYS A 576 21.93 30.33 -7.43
C LYS A 576 22.48 29.39 -8.50
N PHE A 577 21.61 28.90 -9.38
CA PHE A 577 22.04 28.03 -10.48
C PHE A 577 22.93 28.78 -11.47
N LYS A 578 22.52 29.99 -11.88
CA LYS A 578 23.31 30.83 -12.83
C LYS A 578 24.67 31.21 -12.24
N SER A 579 24.71 31.58 -10.96
CA SER A 579 25.95 31.90 -10.26
C SER A 579 26.90 30.71 -10.23
N TRP A 580 26.38 29.53 -9.88
CA TRP A 580 27.18 28.32 -9.86
C TRP A 580 27.70 27.92 -11.26
N ILE A 581 26.87 28.01 -12.30
CA ILE A 581 27.30 27.78 -13.70
C ILE A 581 28.43 28.76 -14.09
N SER A 582 28.28 30.04 -13.73
CA SER A 582 29.30 31.05 -14.03
C SER A 582 30.62 30.75 -13.30
N GLU A 583 30.57 30.29 -12.07
CA GLU A 583 31.72 29.87 -11.30
C GLU A 583 32.43 28.65 -11.94
N GLN A 584 31.66 27.62 -12.37
CA GLN A 584 32.22 26.46 -13.04
C GLN A 584 32.91 26.82 -14.39
N LYS A 585 32.31 27.75 -15.15
CA LYS A 585 32.92 28.26 -16.38
C LYS A 585 34.24 28.97 -16.07
N LYS A 586 34.28 29.81 -15.01
CA LYS A 586 35.54 30.48 -14.58
C LYS A 586 36.62 29.49 -14.13
N LYS A 587 36.24 28.36 -13.55
CA LYS A 587 37.13 27.26 -13.17
C LYS A 587 37.65 26.45 -14.39
N GLY A 588 37.22 26.78 -15.61
CA GLY A 588 37.63 26.12 -16.82
C GLY A 588 36.88 24.85 -17.19
N THR A 589 35.75 24.60 -16.56
CA THR A 589 34.90 23.45 -16.91
C THR A 589 34.35 23.61 -18.33
N LYS A 590 34.73 22.67 -19.22
CA LYS A 590 34.36 22.71 -20.64
C LYS A 590 33.07 22.00 -20.96
N VAL A 591 32.70 20.99 -20.19
CA VAL A 591 31.51 20.15 -20.40
C VAL A 591 30.80 19.91 -19.07
N MET A 592 29.50 19.99 -19.09
CA MET A 592 28.65 19.64 -17.93
C MET A 592 27.49 18.78 -18.40
N PHE A 593 27.04 17.89 -17.53
CA PHE A 593 25.84 17.07 -17.72
C PHE A 593 24.74 17.48 -16.74
N PHE A 594 23.50 17.46 -17.22
CA PHE A 594 22.35 17.86 -16.45
C PHE A 594 21.29 16.77 -16.49
N THR A 595 20.84 16.31 -15.31
CA THR A 595 19.63 15.51 -15.21
C THR A 595 18.44 16.42 -14.91
N THR A 596 17.36 16.25 -15.66
CA THR A 596 16.14 17.05 -15.50
C THR A 596 14.91 16.31 -16.05
N GLU A 597 13.74 16.91 -15.97
CA GLU A 597 12.56 16.39 -16.66
C GLU A 597 12.50 16.91 -18.10
N HIS A 598 11.96 16.09 -19.04
CA HIS A 598 11.81 16.50 -20.44
C HIS A 598 11.11 17.87 -20.62
N SER A 599 10.11 18.16 -19.77
CA SER A 599 9.39 19.43 -19.80
C SER A 599 10.25 20.66 -19.45
N ARG A 600 11.41 20.44 -18.83
CA ARG A 600 12.28 21.52 -18.32
C ARG A 600 13.51 21.77 -19.19
N ILE A 601 13.67 21.04 -20.28
CA ILE A 601 14.83 21.19 -21.19
C ILE A 601 14.92 22.60 -21.78
N ALA A 602 13.80 23.19 -22.20
CA ALA A 602 13.77 24.54 -22.74
C ALA A 602 14.23 25.58 -21.70
N SER A 603 13.74 25.47 -20.46
CA SER A 603 14.15 26.33 -19.35
C SER A 603 15.64 26.16 -19.02
N LEU A 604 16.13 24.92 -18.97
CA LEU A 604 17.56 24.63 -18.74
C LEU A 604 18.43 25.31 -19.82
N LYS A 605 18.10 25.13 -21.10
CA LYS A 605 18.84 25.73 -22.21
C LYS A 605 18.87 27.24 -22.12
N SER A 606 17.75 27.87 -21.78
CA SER A 606 17.65 29.33 -21.58
C SER A 606 18.52 29.81 -20.42
N GLU A 607 18.56 29.10 -19.29
CA GLU A 607 19.34 29.51 -18.12
C GLU A 607 20.83 29.28 -18.23
N LEU A 608 21.28 28.32 -19.05
CA LEU A 608 22.70 28.10 -19.32
C LEU A 608 23.33 29.24 -20.12
N GLY A 609 22.52 30.02 -20.84
CA GLY A 609 22.99 31.08 -21.73
C GLY A 609 23.73 30.53 -22.95
N PRO A 610 24.69 31.29 -23.53
CA PRO A 610 25.44 30.83 -24.70
C PRO A 610 26.26 29.57 -24.38
N VAL A 611 26.03 28.54 -25.18
CA VAL A 611 26.75 27.26 -25.15
C VAL A 611 27.24 26.93 -26.56
N LYS A 612 28.42 26.28 -26.68
CA LYS A 612 28.94 25.83 -27.96
C LYS A 612 28.16 24.69 -28.55
N ASP A 613 27.78 23.76 -27.68
CA ASP A 613 26.98 22.59 -28.05
C ASP A 613 26.01 22.25 -26.92
N PHE A 614 24.78 21.90 -27.30
CA PHE A 614 23.75 21.41 -26.34
C PHE A 614 23.06 20.19 -26.93
N LYS A 615 23.26 19.04 -26.32
CA LYS A 615 22.72 17.78 -26.80
C LYS A 615 21.91 17.08 -25.69
N VAL A 616 20.68 16.69 -26.00
CA VAL A 616 19.88 15.78 -25.17
C VAL A 616 20.31 14.36 -25.52
N LEU A 617 20.77 13.61 -24.55
CA LEU A 617 21.37 12.28 -24.73
C LEU A 617 20.35 11.15 -24.66
N THR A 618 19.27 11.37 -23.95
CA THR A 618 18.24 10.34 -23.71
C THR A 618 16.87 10.87 -24.11
N ASP A 619 16.09 10.04 -24.75
CA ASP A 619 14.75 10.38 -25.21
C ASP A 619 13.65 9.75 -24.31
N ARG A 620 12.39 9.92 -24.69
CA ARG A 620 11.25 9.37 -23.97
C ARG A 620 11.11 7.86 -24.08
N THR A 621 11.78 7.22 -25.05
CA THR A 621 11.76 5.76 -25.19
C THR A 621 12.57 5.10 -24.09
N LEU A 622 13.68 5.71 -23.67
CA LEU A 622 14.47 5.26 -22.53
C LEU A 622 13.80 5.60 -21.20
N ASN A 623 13.30 6.82 -21.06
CA ASN A 623 12.61 7.28 -19.86
C ASN A 623 11.60 8.38 -20.19
N ASN A 624 10.33 8.18 -19.87
CA ASN A 624 9.26 9.10 -20.23
C ASN A 624 9.26 10.41 -19.43
N LYS A 625 9.98 10.46 -18.32
CA LYS A 625 9.99 11.62 -17.41
C LYS A 625 11.34 12.32 -17.38
N PHE A 626 12.40 11.59 -17.15
CA PHE A 626 13.73 12.11 -16.92
C PHE A 626 14.60 12.04 -18.17
N THR A 627 15.51 12.98 -18.30
CA THR A 627 16.46 13.03 -19.41
C THR A 627 17.80 13.57 -18.95
N ILE A 628 18.83 13.27 -19.73
CA ILE A 628 20.18 13.80 -19.57
C ILE A 628 20.48 14.76 -20.73
N ALA A 629 20.89 15.97 -20.39
CA ALA A 629 21.43 16.93 -21.35
C ALA A 629 22.93 17.11 -21.11
N ARG A 630 23.69 17.26 -22.18
CA ARG A 630 25.10 17.61 -22.17
C ARG A 630 25.26 19.01 -22.76
N ALA A 631 25.97 19.89 -22.06
CA ALA A 631 26.31 21.22 -22.54
C ALA A 631 27.83 21.38 -22.61
N ALA A 632 28.33 21.91 -23.72
CA ALA A 632 29.73 22.31 -23.90
C ALA A 632 29.80 23.85 -23.92
N PHE A 633 30.81 24.43 -23.23
CA PHE A 633 30.97 25.87 -23.01
C PHE A 633 32.19 26.42 -23.71
#